data_75244332cee9ee6987e23b55db97327c
#
_entry.id   75244332cee9ee6987e23b55db97327c
#
_cell.length_a   1.000
_cell.length_b   1.000
_cell.length_c   1.000
_cell.angle_alpha   90.00
_cell.angle_beta   90.00
_cell.angle_gamma   90.00
#
_symmetry.space_group_name_H-M   'P 1'
#
loop_
_entity.id
_entity.type
_entity.pdbx_description
1 polymer ?
#
loop_
_entity_poly.entity_id
_entity_poly.type
_entity_poly.pdbx_seq_one_letter_code
_entity_poly.pdbx_strand_id
1 'polypeptide(L)'
;MAVKNVIILGAAGRDFHNFNVYFRDNEYYRVVAFTAAQIPDIEGRKYPAGLAGRLYPEGIPVYPEEELPRLIRETKTDICVFSYSDVPYQKVMSLSAIVNAAGASFMLLGPAETMIRSNKPVIAVGAVRTGCGKSQTSRRVIEILMSKGLKVVAVRHPMPYGDLESQKVQRFAEIKDLEKYNCTVEEMEEYEPHIVRGNVIYAGVDYEAILKEAENDPQGCDVIVWDGGNNDFPFFEPDLMITVTDPHRAGHELRYYPGEVNLRIADVVIINKIDTASPDAVQIVRENISKVNPGAVVIDAASPVKTENPSVIRGRRVLVVEDGPTLTHGEMKIGAGVIAARRYGASQLVDPRPFIVGKLVETFRTYPEIGTVLPAMGYGRQQLRDLERTINNTDCDSVIIATPIDLNRIINIQKPTTRVYYDLQEIGYPDLTQVLDEFLERKKIIS
;
A
#
# COMPACT_ATOMS: atom_id res chain seq x y z
N MET A 1 23.62 -6.06 -30.88
CA MET A 1 23.21 -4.67 -30.55
C MET A 1 24.05 -4.18 -29.38
N ALA A 2 24.32 -2.88 -29.23
CA ALA A 2 25.02 -2.38 -28.05
C ALA A 2 24.12 -2.54 -26.82
N VAL A 3 24.68 -2.91 -25.67
CA VAL A 3 23.99 -3.00 -24.38
C VAL A 3 23.53 -1.60 -23.97
N LYS A 4 22.30 -1.43 -23.56
CA LYS A 4 21.74 -0.15 -23.11
C LYS A 4 21.88 0.01 -21.60
N ASN A 5 22.44 1.12 -21.15
CA ASN A 5 22.50 1.47 -19.74
C ASN A 5 21.15 2.00 -19.26
N VAL A 6 20.70 1.50 -18.10
CA VAL A 6 19.39 1.80 -17.54
C VAL A 6 19.53 2.31 -16.10
N ILE A 7 18.80 3.36 -15.74
CA ILE A 7 18.55 3.75 -14.35
C ILE A 7 17.08 3.47 -14.05
N ILE A 8 16.80 2.82 -12.93
CA ILE A 8 15.43 2.60 -12.45
C ILE A 8 15.12 3.65 -11.38
N LEU A 9 14.02 4.39 -11.57
CA LEU A 9 13.59 5.45 -10.67
C LEU A 9 12.65 4.85 -9.63
N GLY A 10 13.15 4.67 -8.42
CA GLY A 10 12.55 3.99 -7.28
C GLY A 10 13.50 2.95 -6.69
N ALA A 11 13.33 2.64 -5.39
CA ALA A 11 14.10 1.63 -4.67
C ALA A 11 13.34 1.06 -3.46
N ALA A 12 12.04 0.74 -3.63
CA ALA A 12 11.18 0.31 -2.52
C ALA A 12 10.13 -0.76 -2.86
N GLY A 13 9.97 -1.15 -4.11
CA GLY A 13 8.93 -2.15 -4.41
C GLY A 13 8.75 -2.44 -5.89
N ARG A 14 7.97 -1.63 -6.60
CA ARG A 14 7.73 -1.75 -8.05
C ARG A 14 9.03 -1.75 -8.87
N ASP A 15 9.96 -0.96 -8.48
CA ASP A 15 11.30 -0.82 -9.05
C ASP A 15 12.09 -2.15 -9.00
N PHE A 16 12.15 -2.79 -7.84
CA PHE A 16 12.81 -4.10 -7.69
C PHE A 16 12.06 -5.19 -8.45
N HIS A 17 10.73 -5.14 -8.47
CA HIS A 17 9.95 -6.08 -9.27
C HIS A 17 10.23 -5.88 -10.77
N ASN A 18 10.20 -4.65 -11.27
CA ASN A 18 10.53 -4.32 -12.67
C ASN A 18 11.94 -4.81 -13.04
N PHE A 19 12.91 -4.62 -12.14
CA PHE A 19 14.25 -5.15 -12.31
C PHE A 19 14.22 -6.68 -12.41
N ASN A 20 13.60 -7.35 -11.46
CA ASN A 20 13.60 -8.82 -11.37
C ASN A 20 12.96 -9.50 -12.59
N VAL A 21 11.85 -8.93 -13.12
CA VAL A 21 11.10 -9.58 -14.21
C VAL A 21 11.53 -9.13 -15.60
N TYR A 22 12.08 -7.91 -15.75
CA TYR A 22 12.38 -7.36 -17.08
C TYR A 22 13.88 -7.22 -17.37
N PHE A 23 14.71 -6.91 -16.36
CA PHE A 23 16.11 -6.56 -16.55
C PHE A 23 17.11 -7.58 -16.01
N ARG A 24 16.82 -8.30 -14.94
CA ARG A 24 17.77 -9.13 -14.17
C ARG A 24 18.60 -10.08 -15.03
N ASP A 25 17.96 -10.79 -15.94
CA ASP A 25 18.60 -11.78 -16.81
C ASP A 25 18.65 -11.34 -18.28
N ASN A 26 18.39 -10.06 -18.55
CA ASN A 26 18.32 -9.53 -19.91
C ASN A 26 19.65 -8.91 -20.34
N GLU A 27 20.40 -9.59 -21.19
CA GLU A 27 21.74 -9.21 -21.66
C GLU A 27 21.73 -7.97 -22.59
N TYR A 28 20.56 -7.49 -23.05
CA TYR A 28 20.44 -6.26 -23.84
C TYR A 28 20.45 -4.99 -23.00
N TYR A 29 20.31 -5.12 -21.68
CA TYR A 29 20.25 -4.00 -20.75
C TYR A 29 21.27 -4.20 -19.62
N ARG A 30 21.75 -3.08 -19.11
CA ARG A 30 22.57 -3.02 -17.91
C ARG A 30 21.98 -1.98 -16.97
N VAL A 31 21.37 -2.40 -15.88
CA VAL A 31 20.91 -1.51 -14.83
C VAL A 31 22.13 -1.03 -14.05
N VAL A 32 22.42 0.25 -14.15
CA VAL A 32 23.62 0.86 -13.54
C VAL A 32 23.35 1.46 -12.17
N ALA A 33 22.09 1.82 -11.89
CA ALA A 33 21.67 2.36 -10.61
C ALA A 33 20.15 2.26 -10.42
N PHE A 34 19.75 2.28 -9.15
CA PHE A 34 18.42 2.73 -8.70
C PHE A 34 18.54 4.15 -8.17
N THR A 35 17.43 4.91 -8.20
CA THR A 35 17.33 6.16 -7.45
C THR A 35 16.18 6.07 -6.45
N ALA A 36 16.27 6.80 -5.34
CA ALA A 36 15.21 6.85 -4.37
C ALA A 36 14.94 8.29 -3.92
N ALA A 37 13.65 8.65 -3.86
CA ALA A 37 13.17 9.84 -3.23
C ALA A 37 12.70 9.47 -1.82
N GLN A 38 13.09 10.25 -0.80
CA GLN A 38 12.52 10.18 0.56
C GLN A 38 12.79 8.88 1.36
N ILE A 39 13.79 8.06 1.03
CA ILE A 39 14.19 6.95 1.88
C ILE A 39 15.29 7.43 2.83
N PRO A 40 15.11 7.31 4.16
CA PRO A 40 16.18 7.61 5.10
C PRO A 40 17.36 6.64 4.93
N ASP A 41 18.57 7.11 5.24
CA ASP A 41 19.78 6.29 5.27
C ASP A 41 20.11 5.57 3.94
N ILE A 42 19.96 6.29 2.82
CA ILE A 42 20.20 5.75 1.47
C ILE A 42 21.71 5.60 1.14
N GLU A 43 22.58 6.38 1.79
CA GLU A 43 24.01 6.35 1.48
C GLU A 43 24.61 4.95 1.62
N GLY A 44 25.23 4.47 0.52
CA GLY A 44 25.85 3.15 0.47
C GLY A 44 24.90 1.97 0.32
N ARG A 45 23.58 2.19 0.21
CA ARG A 45 22.61 1.12 -0.02
C ARG A 45 22.78 0.54 -1.43
N LYS A 46 22.66 -0.79 -1.52
CA LYS A 46 22.67 -1.51 -2.80
C LYS A 46 21.51 -2.49 -2.86
N TYR A 47 21.00 -2.74 -4.05
CA TYR A 47 20.27 -3.97 -4.32
C TYR A 47 21.29 -5.11 -4.33
N PRO A 48 21.18 -6.11 -3.43
CA PRO A 48 22.29 -7.03 -3.14
C PRO A 48 22.55 -8.00 -4.30
N ALA A 49 23.80 -8.42 -4.43
CA ALA A 49 24.24 -9.34 -5.48
C ALA A 49 23.47 -10.67 -5.49
N GLY A 50 23.12 -11.20 -4.30
CA GLY A 50 22.35 -12.43 -4.16
C GLY A 50 20.93 -12.37 -4.75
N LEU A 51 20.35 -11.18 -4.87
CA LEU A 51 19.06 -10.94 -5.52
C LEU A 51 19.22 -10.43 -6.95
N ALA A 52 20.30 -9.72 -7.24
CA ALA A 52 20.55 -9.08 -8.54
C ALA A 52 20.91 -10.09 -9.66
N GLY A 53 21.42 -11.27 -9.30
CA GLY A 53 21.70 -12.35 -10.24
C GLY A 53 23.08 -12.25 -10.95
N ARG A 54 23.34 -13.19 -11.85
CA ARG A 54 24.65 -13.42 -12.45
C ARG A 54 25.24 -12.22 -13.22
N LEU A 55 24.40 -11.35 -13.77
CA LEU A 55 24.86 -10.18 -14.53
C LEU A 55 25.29 -9.02 -13.62
N TYR A 56 25.03 -9.10 -12.31
CA TYR A 56 25.28 -8.04 -11.33
C TYR A 56 26.00 -8.56 -10.09
N PRO A 57 27.23 -9.10 -10.22
CA PRO A 57 27.95 -9.76 -9.11
C PRO A 57 28.31 -8.82 -7.95
N GLU A 58 28.31 -7.49 -8.19
CA GLU A 58 28.58 -6.48 -7.15
C GLU A 58 27.29 -5.86 -6.58
N GLY A 59 26.11 -6.36 -7.03
CA GLY A 59 24.84 -5.71 -6.77
C GLY A 59 24.67 -4.40 -7.55
N ILE A 60 23.59 -3.65 -7.26
CA ILE A 60 23.27 -2.40 -7.97
C ILE A 60 23.15 -1.28 -6.94
N PRO A 61 23.91 -0.17 -7.09
CA PRO A 61 23.86 0.95 -6.13
C PRO A 61 22.55 1.72 -6.20
N VAL A 62 22.15 2.27 -5.05
CA VAL A 62 21.00 3.18 -4.90
C VAL A 62 21.52 4.58 -4.60
N TYR A 63 21.04 5.59 -5.34
CA TYR A 63 21.42 6.99 -5.19
C TYR A 63 20.21 7.87 -4.86
N PRO A 64 20.42 9.05 -4.25
CA PRO A 64 19.39 10.06 -4.13
C PRO A 64 18.84 10.51 -5.51
N GLU A 65 17.53 10.74 -5.62
CA GLU A 65 16.91 11.17 -6.90
C GLU A 65 17.45 12.51 -7.39
N GLU A 66 17.88 13.39 -6.51
CA GLU A 66 18.46 14.70 -6.84
C GLU A 66 19.74 14.59 -7.69
N GLU A 67 20.43 13.46 -7.61
CA GLU A 67 21.62 13.19 -8.38
C GLU A 67 21.34 12.70 -9.82
N LEU A 68 20.08 12.44 -10.16
CA LEU A 68 19.69 11.82 -11.42
C LEU A 68 20.31 12.47 -12.67
N PRO A 69 20.32 13.82 -12.85
CA PRO A 69 20.93 14.43 -14.04
C PRO A 69 22.45 14.21 -14.14
N ARG A 70 23.14 14.12 -13.00
CA ARG A 70 24.56 13.79 -12.92
C ARG A 70 24.81 12.34 -13.31
N LEU A 71 24.06 11.43 -12.69
CA LEU A 71 24.16 10.00 -12.93
C LEU A 71 23.93 9.65 -14.41
N ILE A 72 22.90 10.22 -15.05
CA ILE A 72 22.63 10.00 -16.48
C ILE A 72 23.87 10.30 -17.33
N ARG A 73 24.53 11.42 -17.09
CA ARG A 73 25.70 11.83 -17.85
C ARG A 73 26.94 10.97 -17.56
N GLU A 74 27.23 10.71 -16.29
CA GLU A 74 28.39 9.94 -15.84
C GLU A 74 28.34 8.48 -16.28
N THR A 75 27.16 7.85 -16.17
CA THR A 75 26.97 6.45 -16.54
C THR A 75 26.59 6.25 -18.01
N LYS A 76 26.45 7.33 -18.77
CA LYS A 76 25.96 7.31 -20.16
C LYS A 76 24.67 6.51 -20.29
N THR A 77 23.70 6.85 -19.44
CA THR A 77 22.42 6.17 -19.38
C THR A 77 21.60 6.41 -20.65
N ASP A 78 21.07 5.34 -21.23
CA ASP A 78 20.20 5.40 -22.42
C ASP A 78 18.73 5.56 -22.02
N ILE A 79 18.33 4.93 -20.92
CA ILE A 79 16.92 4.84 -20.52
C ILE A 79 16.78 5.01 -19.01
N CYS A 80 15.83 5.85 -18.58
CA CYS A 80 15.36 5.90 -17.21
C CYS A 80 13.96 5.29 -17.14
N VAL A 81 13.77 4.27 -16.28
CA VAL A 81 12.51 3.56 -16.09
C VAL A 81 11.82 4.10 -14.85
N PHE A 82 10.65 4.70 -15.02
CA PHE A 82 9.86 5.21 -13.92
C PHE A 82 9.12 4.08 -13.19
N SER A 83 9.30 4.00 -11.88
CA SER A 83 8.74 2.92 -11.06
C SER A 83 8.10 3.40 -9.75
N TYR A 84 7.88 4.70 -9.59
CA TYR A 84 7.10 5.22 -8.46
C TYR A 84 5.61 5.02 -8.66
N SER A 85 4.89 4.96 -7.58
CA SER A 85 3.42 4.81 -7.55
C SER A 85 2.76 5.90 -6.70
N ASP A 86 1.47 6.08 -6.92
CA ASP A 86 0.62 7.12 -6.30
C ASP A 86 1.12 8.55 -6.57
N VAL A 87 1.55 8.81 -7.79
CA VAL A 87 2.20 10.05 -8.22
C VAL A 87 1.31 10.80 -9.21
N PRO A 88 1.09 12.13 -9.04
CA PRO A 88 0.32 12.91 -10.01
C PRO A 88 1.05 12.98 -11.36
N TYR A 89 0.29 12.93 -12.46
CA TYR A 89 0.84 12.95 -13.82
C TYR A 89 1.79 14.12 -14.08
N GLN A 90 1.53 15.28 -13.47
CA GLN A 90 2.41 16.43 -13.60
C GLN A 90 3.84 16.11 -13.10
N LYS A 91 3.97 15.39 -11.97
CA LYS A 91 5.30 14.99 -11.45
C LYS A 91 5.96 13.98 -12.37
N VAL A 92 5.19 13.01 -12.91
CA VAL A 92 5.70 12.03 -13.89
C VAL A 92 6.29 12.74 -15.11
N MET A 93 5.56 13.70 -15.67
CA MET A 93 6.01 14.45 -16.85
C MET A 93 7.15 15.43 -16.55
N SER A 94 7.17 16.02 -15.36
CA SER A 94 8.30 16.86 -14.95
C SER A 94 9.60 16.06 -14.83
N LEU A 95 9.51 14.84 -14.27
CA LEU A 95 10.66 13.93 -14.18
C LEU A 95 11.11 13.45 -15.56
N SER A 96 10.15 13.15 -16.46
CA SER A 96 10.44 12.84 -17.86
C SER A 96 11.21 13.97 -18.56
N ALA A 97 10.82 15.23 -18.33
CA ALA A 97 11.52 16.40 -18.88
C ALA A 97 12.97 16.52 -18.36
N ILE A 98 13.20 16.26 -17.07
CA ILE A 98 14.54 16.23 -16.46
C ILE A 98 15.40 15.15 -17.11
N VAL A 99 14.86 13.93 -17.28
CA VAL A 99 15.54 12.79 -17.91
C VAL A 99 15.92 13.12 -19.36
N ASN A 100 14.96 13.63 -20.15
CA ASN A 100 15.20 13.96 -21.55
C ASN A 100 16.22 15.11 -21.70
N ALA A 101 16.15 16.13 -20.85
CA ALA A 101 17.13 17.23 -20.86
C ALA A 101 18.54 16.75 -20.48
N ALA A 102 18.66 15.68 -19.69
CA ALA A 102 19.94 15.07 -19.34
C ALA A 102 20.49 14.13 -20.44
N GLY A 103 19.70 13.79 -21.47
CA GLY A 103 20.10 13.02 -22.64
C GLY A 103 19.63 11.56 -22.68
N ALA A 104 18.79 11.11 -21.75
CA ALA A 104 18.23 9.76 -21.71
C ALA A 104 16.76 9.73 -22.17
N SER A 105 16.29 8.54 -22.56
CA SER A 105 14.87 8.30 -22.80
C SER A 105 14.13 7.98 -21.49
N PHE A 106 12.85 8.33 -21.40
CA PHE A 106 12.00 8.02 -20.26
C PHE A 106 11.04 6.87 -20.63
N MET A 107 10.91 5.87 -19.76
CA MET A 107 10.12 4.65 -20.03
C MET A 107 9.16 4.35 -18.89
N LEU A 108 7.95 3.94 -19.25
CA LEU A 108 6.96 3.33 -18.36
C LEU A 108 6.76 1.87 -18.81
N LEU A 109 6.99 0.91 -17.90
CA LEU A 109 6.70 -0.50 -18.17
C LEU A 109 5.22 -0.78 -17.90
N GLY A 110 4.59 -1.50 -18.81
CA GLY A 110 3.17 -1.86 -18.71
C GLY A 110 2.91 -3.18 -17.98
N PRO A 111 1.64 -3.45 -17.66
CA PRO A 111 1.23 -4.71 -17.01
C PRO A 111 1.67 -5.96 -17.79
N ALA A 112 1.51 -5.97 -19.10
CA ALA A 112 1.82 -7.14 -19.93
C ALA A 112 3.29 -7.58 -19.87
N GLU A 113 4.22 -6.67 -19.53
CA GLU A 113 5.65 -6.93 -19.44
C GLU A 113 6.13 -7.25 -18.04
N THR A 114 5.30 -6.97 -17.02
CA THR A 114 5.72 -7.02 -15.62
C THR A 114 4.87 -7.91 -14.72
N MET A 115 3.71 -8.39 -15.19
CA MET A 115 2.89 -9.32 -14.45
C MET A 115 3.38 -10.76 -14.63
N ILE A 116 3.43 -11.52 -13.53
CA ILE A 116 3.80 -12.93 -13.51
C ILE A 116 2.54 -13.78 -13.53
N ARG A 117 2.52 -14.86 -14.34
CA ARG A 117 1.41 -15.79 -14.39
C ARG A 117 1.45 -16.79 -13.26
N SER A 118 0.30 -17.02 -12.65
CA SER A 118 0.08 -18.03 -11.60
C SER A 118 -0.56 -19.30 -12.19
N ASN A 119 -0.25 -20.43 -11.56
CA ASN A 119 -0.96 -21.70 -11.76
C ASN A 119 -2.25 -21.80 -10.95
N LYS A 120 -2.47 -20.88 -10.04
CA LYS A 120 -3.68 -20.73 -9.22
C LYS A 120 -4.48 -19.53 -9.68
N PRO A 121 -5.79 -19.52 -9.53
CA PRO A 121 -6.62 -18.33 -9.77
C PRO A 121 -6.15 -17.16 -8.92
N VAL A 122 -6.05 -15.97 -9.53
CA VAL A 122 -5.62 -14.74 -8.87
C VAL A 122 -6.75 -13.72 -8.88
N ILE A 123 -7.10 -13.23 -7.71
CA ILE A 123 -7.95 -12.06 -7.53
C ILE A 123 -7.06 -10.91 -7.06
N ALA A 124 -7.04 -9.81 -7.79
CA ALA A 124 -6.27 -8.64 -7.41
C ALA A 124 -7.17 -7.52 -6.91
N VAL A 125 -6.79 -6.93 -5.78
CA VAL A 125 -7.42 -5.73 -5.23
C VAL A 125 -6.43 -4.58 -5.31
N GLY A 126 -6.74 -3.61 -6.16
CA GLY A 126 -6.01 -2.37 -6.33
C GLY A 126 -6.84 -1.16 -5.91
N ALA A 127 -6.25 0.01 -6.01
CA ALA A 127 -6.95 1.27 -5.78
C ALA A 127 -6.40 2.37 -6.67
N VAL A 128 -7.14 3.45 -6.82
CA VAL A 128 -6.71 4.62 -7.59
C VAL A 128 -5.81 5.56 -6.78
N ARG A 129 -5.90 5.54 -5.45
CA ARG A 129 -5.10 6.32 -4.49
C ARG A 129 -4.94 5.59 -3.15
N THR A 130 -3.87 5.90 -2.44
CA THR A 130 -3.71 5.49 -1.03
C THR A 130 -4.89 6.00 -0.20
N GLY A 131 -5.39 5.16 0.72
CA GLY A 131 -6.52 5.51 1.59
C GLY A 131 -7.91 5.36 0.95
N CYS A 132 -8.06 4.88 -0.30
CA CYS A 132 -9.39 4.60 -0.90
C CYS A 132 -10.17 3.48 -0.19
N GLY A 133 -9.49 2.60 0.56
CA GLY A 133 -10.15 1.46 1.23
C GLY A 133 -9.80 0.10 0.64
N LYS A 134 -8.66 0.00 -0.04
CA LYS A 134 -8.16 -1.24 -0.62
C LYS A 134 -8.06 -2.38 0.41
N SER A 135 -7.38 -2.15 1.55
CA SER A 135 -7.13 -3.19 2.55
C SER A 135 -8.42 -3.74 3.19
N GLN A 136 -9.45 -2.89 3.41
CA GLN A 136 -10.77 -3.39 3.86
C GLN A 136 -11.48 -4.19 2.76
N THR A 137 -11.30 -3.83 1.49
CA THR A 137 -11.84 -4.58 0.35
C THR A 137 -11.17 -5.93 0.22
N SER A 138 -9.83 -6.00 0.30
CA SER A 138 -9.08 -7.26 0.29
C SER A 138 -9.54 -8.19 1.41
N ARG A 139 -9.70 -7.67 2.62
CA ARG A 139 -10.22 -8.44 3.76
C ARG A 139 -11.63 -8.97 3.50
N ARG A 140 -12.51 -8.15 2.92
CA ARG A 140 -13.88 -8.56 2.59
C ARG A 140 -13.90 -9.66 1.52
N VAL A 141 -13.09 -9.55 0.47
CA VAL A 141 -12.92 -10.60 -0.55
C VAL A 141 -12.45 -11.91 0.08
N ILE A 142 -11.41 -11.86 0.91
CA ILE A 142 -10.85 -13.04 1.59
C ILE A 142 -11.91 -13.67 2.52
N GLU A 143 -12.63 -12.87 3.30
CA GLU A 143 -13.70 -13.34 4.18
C GLU A 143 -14.78 -14.12 3.42
N ILE A 144 -15.25 -13.58 2.28
CA ILE A 144 -16.25 -14.25 1.44
C ILE A 144 -15.70 -15.58 0.92
N LEU A 145 -14.48 -15.60 0.39
CA LEU A 145 -13.85 -16.81 -0.14
C LEU A 145 -13.65 -17.88 0.96
N MET A 146 -13.15 -17.48 2.14
CA MET A 146 -12.96 -18.38 3.28
C MET A 146 -14.31 -18.92 3.81
N SER A 147 -15.37 -18.11 3.81
CA SER A 147 -16.72 -18.55 4.22
C SER A 147 -17.29 -19.64 3.30
N LYS A 148 -16.80 -19.74 2.07
CA LYS A 148 -17.10 -20.79 1.09
C LYS A 148 -16.19 -22.03 1.25
N GLY A 149 -15.33 -22.06 2.26
CA GLY A 149 -14.41 -23.17 2.57
C GLY A 149 -13.13 -23.19 1.74
N LEU A 150 -12.83 -22.11 0.99
CA LEU A 150 -11.62 -22.01 0.19
C LEU A 150 -10.40 -21.66 1.03
N LYS A 151 -9.26 -22.22 0.66
CA LYS A 151 -7.94 -21.88 1.20
C LYS A 151 -7.36 -20.71 0.42
N VAL A 152 -7.33 -19.54 1.06
CA VAL A 152 -6.90 -18.30 0.45
C VAL A 152 -5.51 -17.94 0.94
N VAL A 153 -4.62 -17.63 0.02
CA VAL A 153 -3.30 -17.08 0.33
C VAL A 153 -3.26 -15.63 -0.15
N ALA A 154 -3.03 -14.69 0.77
CA ALA A 154 -2.80 -13.30 0.40
C ALA A 154 -1.33 -13.07 0.05
N VAL A 155 -1.08 -12.18 -0.90
CA VAL A 155 0.27 -11.69 -1.21
C VAL A 155 0.26 -10.17 -1.18
N ARG A 156 1.16 -9.62 -0.39
CA ARG A 156 1.28 -8.18 -0.17
C ARG A 156 2.41 -7.57 -0.98
N HIS A 157 2.21 -6.33 -1.42
CA HIS A 157 3.26 -5.48 -1.98
C HIS A 157 4.41 -5.30 -0.97
N PRO A 158 5.68 -5.26 -1.43
CA PRO A 158 6.83 -5.17 -0.55
C PRO A 158 6.92 -3.82 0.20
N MET A 159 7.49 -3.90 1.39
CA MET A 159 7.93 -2.76 2.18
C MET A 159 9.38 -3.02 2.64
N PRO A 160 10.37 -3.01 1.72
CA PRO A 160 11.71 -3.53 1.98
C PRO A 160 12.59 -2.49 2.69
N TYR A 161 12.33 -2.26 3.96
CA TYR A 161 13.13 -1.34 4.79
C TYR A 161 14.32 -2.03 5.48
N GLY A 162 14.33 -3.37 5.55
CA GLY A 162 15.36 -4.18 6.19
C GLY A 162 16.43 -4.71 5.24
N ASP A 163 17.02 -5.84 5.65
CA ASP A 163 17.93 -6.62 4.82
C ASP A 163 17.16 -7.34 3.72
N LEU A 164 17.35 -6.92 2.48
CA LEU A 164 16.60 -7.40 1.31
C LEU A 164 16.80 -8.90 1.04
N GLU A 165 17.97 -9.47 1.34
CA GLU A 165 18.22 -10.91 1.15
C GLU A 165 17.41 -11.74 2.15
N SER A 166 17.35 -11.32 3.40
CA SER A 166 16.52 -11.96 4.42
C SER A 166 15.03 -11.80 4.17
N GLN A 167 14.65 -10.73 3.46
CA GLN A 167 13.27 -10.42 3.06
C GLN A 167 12.89 -11.00 1.68
N LYS A 168 13.70 -11.89 1.09
CA LYS A 168 13.42 -12.44 -0.23
C LYS A 168 12.02 -13.03 -0.33
N VAL A 169 11.64 -13.90 0.61
CA VAL A 169 10.30 -14.48 0.78
C VAL A 169 10.00 -14.58 2.26
N GLN A 170 8.90 -14.01 2.70
CA GLN A 170 8.43 -14.06 4.07
C GLN A 170 6.99 -14.58 4.10
N ARG A 171 6.71 -15.54 4.97
CA ARG A 171 5.40 -16.15 5.18
C ARG A 171 4.91 -15.83 6.59
N PHE A 172 3.70 -15.31 6.69
CA PHE A 172 3.07 -14.94 7.94
C PHE A 172 1.75 -15.72 8.10
N ALA A 173 1.70 -16.60 9.08
CA ALA A 173 0.52 -17.39 9.42
C ALA A 173 0.13 -17.24 10.90
N GLU A 174 1.05 -16.80 11.74
CA GLU A 174 0.88 -16.63 13.17
C GLU A 174 1.49 -15.30 13.63
N ILE A 175 0.98 -14.73 14.70
CA ILE A 175 1.46 -13.43 15.24
C ILE A 175 2.98 -13.45 15.55
N LYS A 176 3.51 -14.61 15.97
CA LYS A 176 4.94 -14.77 16.22
C LYS A 176 5.83 -14.60 14.98
N ASP A 177 5.24 -14.75 13.76
CA ASP A 177 5.99 -14.53 12.53
C ASP A 177 6.35 -13.05 12.35
N LEU A 178 5.55 -12.12 12.88
CA LEU A 178 5.86 -10.69 12.87
C LEU A 178 7.14 -10.38 13.67
N GLU A 179 7.31 -11.04 14.81
CA GLU A 179 8.52 -10.92 15.64
C GLU A 179 9.72 -11.62 14.98
N LYS A 180 9.50 -12.83 14.43
CA LYS A 180 10.52 -13.63 13.74
C LYS A 180 11.20 -12.85 12.62
N TYR A 181 10.42 -12.09 11.85
CA TYR A 181 10.93 -11.30 10.72
C TYR A 181 11.26 -9.84 11.10
N ASN A 182 11.19 -9.47 12.39
CA ASN A 182 11.46 -8.13 12.88
C ASN A 182 10.65 -7.05 12.14
N CYS A 183 9.37 -7.30 11.92
CA CYS A 183 8.50 -6.40 11.19
C CYS A 183 8.45 -5.01 11.83
N THR A 184 8.43 -3.98 10.99
CA THR A 184 8.13 -2.60 11.38
C THR A 184 6.65 -2.47 11.75
N VAL A 185 6.26 -1.35 12.36
CA VAL A 185 4.84 -1.07 12.66
C VAL A 185 4.00 -1.05 11.38
N GLU A 186 4.51 -0.42 10.34
CA GLU A 186 3.85 -0.32 9.04
C GLU A 186 3.64 -1.69 8.39
N GLU A 187 4.64 -2.59 8.51
CA GLU A 187 4.49 -3.97 8.04
C GLU A 187 3.46 -4.73 8.88
N MET A 188 3.46 -4.54 10.21
CA MET A 188 2.46 -5.15 11.09
C MET A 188 1.04 -4.67 10.77
N GLU A 189 0.85 -3.38 10.46
CA GLU A 189 -0.45 -2.81 10.06
C GLU A 189 -1.05 -3.52 8.84
N GLU A 190 -0.20 -4.02 7.97
CA GLU A 190 -0.61 -4.71 6.75
C GLU A 190 -0.78 -6.24 6.95
N TYR A 191 0.03 -6.87 7.81
CA TYR A 191 0.03 -8.34 7.94
C TYR A 191 -0.85 -8.84 9.09
N GLU A 192 -0.85 -8.18 10.24
CA GLU A 192 -1.62 -8.59 11.42
C GLU A 192 -3.13 -8.77 11.13
N PRO A 193 -3.80 -7.87 10.38
CA PRO A 193 -5.22 -8.03 10.06
C PRO A 193 -5.56 -9.32 9.30
N HIS A 194 -4.65 -9.85 8.50
CA HIS A 194 -4.80 -11.13 7.84
C HIS A 194 -4.63 -12.30 8.83
N ILE A 195 -3.55 -12.27 9.62
CA ILE A 195 -3.19 -13.32 10.58
C ILE A 195 -4.31 -13.53 11.62
N VAL A 196 -4.84 -12.46 12.20
CA VAL A 196 -5.88 -12.55 13.23
C VAL A 196 -7.21 -13.09 12.68
N ARG A 197 -7.42 -13.04 11.37
CA ARG A 197 -8.56 -13.65 10.68
C ARG A 197 -8.31 -15.08 10.21
N GLY A 198 -7.12 -15.64 10.52
CA GLY A 198 -6.73 -17.00 10.13
C GLY A 198 -6.28 -17.13 8.67
N ASN A 199 -5.97 -16.03 8.02
CA ASN A 199 -5.47 -16.03 6.65
C ASN A 199 -3.95 -15.96 6.60
N VAL A 200 -3.34 -16.77 5.70
CA VAL A 200 -1.89 -16.71 5.42
C VAL A 200 -1.60 -15.54 4.49
N ILE A 201 -0.53 -14.80 4.77
CA ILE A 201 -0.04 -13.73 3.92
C ILE A 201 1.45 -13.89 3.63
N TYR A 202 1.83 -13.64 2.39
CA TYR A 202 3.21 -13.57 1.94
C TYR A 202 3.58 -12.14 1.58
N ALA A 203 4.83 -11.79 1.87
CA ALA A 203 5.46 -10.55 1.44
C ALA A 203 6.95 -10.79 1.16
N GLY A 204 7.62 -9.81 0.57
CA GLY A 204 9.07 -9.87 0.35
C GLY A 204 9.52 -9.11 -0.89
N VAL A 205 10.64 -9.53 -1.50
CA VAL A 205 11.29 -8.80 -2.59
C VAL A 205 11.24 -9.56 -3.92
N ASP A 206 11.28 -10.89 -3.91
CA ASP A 206 11.29 -11.73 -5.12
C ASP A 206 9.90 -12.36 -5.34
N TYR A 207 9.08 -11.71 -6.15
CA TYR A 207 7.68 -12.11 -6.35
C TYR A 207 7.50 -13.38 -7.19
N GLU A 208 8.49 -13.78 -7.97
CA GLU A 208 8.48 -15.09 -8.63
C GLU A 208 8.68 -16.22 -7.60
N ALA A 209 9.60 -16.03 -6.68
CA ALA A 209 9.80 -16.97 -5.57
C ALA A 209 8.61 -16.98 -4.61
N ILE A 210 8.05 -15.80 -4.27
CA ILE A 210 6.85 -15.68 -3.44
C ILE A 210 5.67 -16.40 -4.06
N LEU A 211 5.43 -16.21 -5.37
CA LEU A 211 4.32 -16.87 -6.07
C LEU A 211 4.43 -18.39 -5.99
N LYS A 212 5.63 -18.92 -6.24
CA LYS A 212 5.90 -20.35 -6.18
C LYS A 212 5.64 -20.95 -4.80
N GLU A 213 6.03 -20.24 -3.73
CA GLU A 213 5.77 -20.69 -2.36
C GLU A 213 4.29 -20.54 -1.99
N ALA A 214 3.63 -19.45 -2.38
CA ALA A 214 2.21 -19.23 -2.13
C ALA A 214 1.31 -20.27 -2.80
N GLU A 215 1.61 -20.66 -4.05
CA GLU A 215 0.90 -21.71 -4.78
C GLU A 215 0.99 -23.09 -4.08
N ASN A 216 2.07 -23.32 -3.34
CA ASN A 216 2.37 -24.57 -2.63
C ASN A 216 2.33 -24.41 -1.10
N ASP A 217 1.56 -23.42 -0.59
CA ASP A 217 1.48 -23.19 0.84
C ASP A 217 1.15 -24.45 1.63
N PRO A 218 1.83 -24.72 2.75
CA PRO A 218 1.59 -25.93 3.57
C PRO A 218 0.14 -26.08 4.07
N GLN A 219 -0.61 -24.99 4.21
CA GLN A 219 -2.03 -25.01 4.57
C GLN A 219 -2.94 -25.18 3.35
N GLY A 220 -2.38 -25.19 2.14
CA GLY A 220 -3.06 -25.26 0.84
C GLY A 220 -3.42 -23.87 0.29
N CYS A 221 -3.56 -23.82 -1.04
CA CYS A 221 -3.91 -22.62 -1.77
C CYS A 221 -4.89 -22.96 -2.89
N ASP A 222 -6.13 -22.48 -2.79
CA ASP A 222 -7.16 -22.60 -3.84
C ASP A 222 -7.20 -21.32 -4.68
N VAL A 223 -7.03 -20.17 -4.03
CA VAL A 223 -7.05 -18.83 -4.65
C VAL A 223 -5.97 -17.96 -4.03
N ILE A 224 -5.26 -17.22 -4.87
CA ILE A 224 -4.32 -16.17 -4.44
C ILE A 224 -5.07 -14.83 -4.48
N VAL A 225 -4.98 -14.06 -3.40
CA VAL A 225 -5.44 -12.67 -3.36
C VAL A 225 -4.24 -11.74 -3.34
N TRP A 226 -4.04 -10.99 -4.44
CA TRP A 226 -3.10 -9.89 -4.45
C TRP A 226 -3.67 -8.70 -3.67
N ASP A 227 -3.15 -8.47 -2.49
CA ASP A 227 -3.44 -7.28 -1.68
C ASP A 227 -2.36 -6.23 -1.95
N GLY A 228 -2.48 -5.56 -3.09
CA GLY A 228 -1.47 -4.62 -3.58
C GLY A 228 -1.21 -3.46 -2.61
N GLY A 229 -0.01 -2.88 -2.67
CA GLY A 229 0.37 -1.69 -1.93
C GLY A 229 0.56 -0.49 -2.84
N ASN A 230 0.63 0.71 -2.28
CA ASN A 230 0.99 1.96 -2.95
C ASN A 230 0.27 2.23 -4.29
N ASN A 231 -0.89 1.58 -4.50
CA ASN A 231 -1.71 1.69 -5.72
C ASN A 231 -1.00 1.33 -7.02
N ASP A 232 0.01 0.46 -6.93
CA ASP A 232 0.57 -0.22 -8.08
C ASP A 232 -0.47 -1.10 -8.76
N PHE A 233 -0.33 -1.32 -10.05
CA PHE A 233 -1.02 -2.44 -10.66
C PHE A 233 -0.38 -3.78 -10.21
N PRO A 234 -1.14 -4.90 -10.25
CA PRO A 234 -0.69 -6.17 -9.69
C PRO A 234 0.64 -6.65 -10.26
N PHE A 235 1.42 -7.38 -9.43
CA PHE A 235 2.61 -8.08 -9.90
C PHE A 235 2.27 -9.46 -10.48
N PHE A 236 1.08 -9.97 -10.19
CA PHE A 236 0.55 -11.20 -10.77
C PHE A 236 -0.58 -10.88 -11.74
N GLU A 237 -0.64 -11.59 -12.86
CA GLU A 237 -1.72 -11.47 -13.84
C GLU A 237 -3.04 -11.88 -13.19
N PRO A 238 -4.00 -10.96 -13.00
CA PRO A 238 -5.24 -11.28 -12.31
C PRO A 238 -6.24 -11.95 -13.24
N ASP A 239 -6.98 -12.92 -12.70
CA ASP A 239 -8.17 -13.48 -13.32
C ASP A 239 -9.43 -12.66 -13.00
N LEU A 240 -9.36 -11.86 -11.93
CA LEU A 240 -10.36 -10.88 -11.54
C LEU A 240 -9.64 -9.66 -10.93
N MET A 241 -9.80 -8.50 -11.56
CA MET A 241 -9.25 -7.23 -11.07
C MET A 241 -10.33 -6.36 -10.44
N ILE A 242 -10.18 -6.06 -9.14
CA ILE A 242 -11.06 -5.18 -8.36
C ILE A 242 -10.30 -3.89 -8.06
N THR A 243 -10.86 -2.74 -8.42
CA THR A 243 -10.25 -1.43 -8.17
C THR A 243 -11.15 -0.56 -7.30
N VAL A 244 -10.58 0.02 -6.25
CA VAL A 244 -11.30 0.87 -5.29
C VAL A 244 -11.07 2.34 -5.59
N THR A 245 -12.15 3.11 -5.65
CA THR A 245 -12.18 4.57 -5.82
C THR A 245 -12.67 5.26 -4.55
N ASP A 246 -12.42 6.56 -4.43
CA ASP A 246 -12.77 7.37 -3.25
C ASP A 246 -13.37 8.71 -3.68
N PRO A 247 -14.69 8.92 -3.56
CA PRO A 247 -15.35 10.16 -3.95
C PRO A 247 -14.91 11.41 -3.18
N HIS A 248 -14.29 11.26 -1.99
CA HIS A 248 -13.71 12.42 -1.28
C HIS A 248 -12.59 13.08 -2.08
N ARG A 249 -12.04 12.38 -3.07
CA ARG A 249 -11.01 12.87 -3.99
C ARG A 249 -11.42 12.66 -5.45
N ALA A 250 -12.70 12.95 -5.75
CA ALA A 250 -13.25 12.81 -7.09
C ALA A 250 -12.37 13.51 -8.14
N GLY A 251 -12.07 12.82 -9.24
CA GLY A 251 -11.15 13.24 -10.30
C GLY A 251 -9.70 12.78 -10.11
N HIS A 252 -9.30 12.32 -8.91
CA HIS A 252 -7.95 11.77 -8.72
C HIS A 252 -7.76 10.42 -9.45
N GLU A 253 -8.82 9.67 -9.67
CA GLU A 253 -8.83 8.41 -10.41
C GLU A 253 -8.34 8.56 -11.87
N LEU A 254 -8.33 9.80 -12.40
CA LEU A 254 -7.84 10.14 -13.75
C LEU A 254 -6.59 11.04 -13.75
N ARG A 255 -5.93 11.23 -12.60
CA ARG A 255 -4.82 12.18 -12.46
C ARG A 255 -3.57 11.61 -11.82
N TYR A 256 -3.60 10.34 -11.38
CA TYR A 256 -2.51 9.71 -10.67
C TYR A 256 -2.06 8.41 -11.33
N TYR A 257 -0.75 8.23 -11.41
CA TYR A 257 -0.10 7.03 -11.91
C TYR A 257 0.36 6.14 -10.74
N PRO A 258 0.18 4.82 -10.81
CA PRO A 258 -0.56 4.06 -11.82
C PRO A 258 -2.04 3.81 -11.48
N GLY A 259 -2.64 4.57 -10.59
CA GLY A 259 -4.03 4.40 -10.16
C GLY A 259 -5.03 4.38 -11.33
N GLU A 260 -4.82 5.23 -12.36
CA GLU A 260 -5.65 5.19 -13.56
C GLU A 260 -5.46 3.90 -14.36
N VAL A 261 -4.25 3.28 -14.33
CA VAL A 261 -4.05 1.97 -14.97
C VAL A 261 -4.93 0.93 -14.30
N ASN A 262 -4.97 0.89 -12.95
CA ASN A 262 -5.86 0.01 -12.20
C ASN A 262 -7.33 0.20 -12.58
N LEU A 263 -7.77 1.45 -12.71
CA LEU A 263 -9.14 1.76 -13.11
C LEU A 263 -9.48 1.23 -14.52
N ARG A 264 -8.55 1.39 -15.47
CA ARG A 264 -8.75 0.99 -16.86
C ARG A 264 -8.76 -0.51 -17.09
N ILE A 265 -8.02 -1.29 -16.28
CA ILE A 265 -7.95 -2.76 -16.39
C ILE A 265 -8.92 -3.47 -15.43
N ALA A 266 -9.69 -2.74 -14.63
CA ALA A 266 -10.60 -3.31 -13.64
C ALA A 266 -11.77 -4.06 -14.29
N ASP A 267 -12.05 -5.27 -13.81
CA ASP A 267 -13.32 -5.97 -14.07
C ASP A 267 -14.44 -5.41 -13.19
N VAL A 268 -14.04 -5.01 -11.95
CA VAL A 268 -14.96 -4.48 -10.93
C VAL A 268 -14.39 -3.19 -10.36
N VAL A 269 -15.21 -2.15 -10.26
CA VAL A 269 -14.85 -0.89 -9.60
C VAL A 269 -15.76 -0.66 -8.40
N ILE A 270 -15.14 -0.48 -7.23
CA ILE A 270 -15.86 -0.14 -6.00
C ILE A 270 -15.79 1.36 -5.78
N ILE A 271 -16.95 2.02 -5.73
CA ILE A 271 -17.06 3.41 -5.26
C ILE A 271 -17.27 3.35 -3.75
N ASN A 272 -16.19 3.51 -2.99
CA ASN A 272 -16.20 3.37 -1.55
C ASN A 272 -16.56 4.68 -0.83
N LYS A 273 -16.89 4.62 0.46
CA LYS A 273 -17.18 5.78 1.34
C LYS A 273 -18.32 6.68 0.85
N ILE A 274 -19.31 6.11 0.12
CA ILE A 274 -20.45 6.90 -0.37
C ILE A 274 -21.32 7.43 0.77
N ASP A 275 -21.25 6.82 1.97
CA ASP A 275 -21.95 7.23 3.18
C ASP A 275 -21.45 8.56 3.78
N THR A 276 -20.24 8.98 3.41
CA THR A 276 -19.60 10.20 3.93
C THR A 276 -19.23 11.20 2.84
N ALA A 277 -19.27 10.82 1.58
CA ALA A 277 -19.02 11.69 0.43
C ALA A 277 -20.27 12.46 0.01
N SER A 278 -20.09 13.58 -0.70
CA SER A 278 -21.23 14.28 -1.30
C SER A 278 -21.80 13.50 -2.50
N PRO A 279 -23.12 13.55 -2.75
CA PRO A 279 -23.73 12.89 -3.92
C PRO A 279 -23.10 13.34 -5.25
N ASP A 280 -22.77 14.61 -5.39
CA ASP A 280 -22.13 15.15 -6.61
C ASP A 280 -20.76 14.53 -6.84
N ALA A 281 -19.95 14.36 -5.78
CA ALA A 281 -18.64 13.71 -5.87
C ALA A 281 -18.76 12.23 -6.26
N VAL A 282 -19.74 11.51 -5.73
CA VAL A 282 -20.05 10.14 -6.13
C VAL A 282 -20.43 10.07 -7.60
N GLN A 283 -21.25 11.02 -8.07
CA GLN A 283 -21.67 11.07 -9.48
C GLN A 283 -20.48 11.36 -10.41
N ILE A 284 -19.58 12.27 -10.06
CA ILE A 284 -18.36 12.56 -10.83
C ILE A 284 -17.51 11.30 -11.00
N VAL A 285 -17.27 10.54 -9.90
CA VAL A 285 -16.51 9.29 -9.98
C VAL A 285 -17.19 8.28 -10.89
N ARG A 286 -18.52 8.13 -10.79
CA ARG A 286 -19.31 7.22 -11.63
C ARG A 286 -19.20 7.60 -13.12
N GLU A 287 -19.27 8.88 -13.46
CA GLU A 287 -19.10 9.37 -14.82
C GLU A 287 -17.70 9.12 -15.36
N ASN A 288 -16.66 9.34 -14.52
CA ASN A 288 -15.28 9.05 -14.88
C ASN A 288 -15.05 7.56 -15.14
N ILE A 289 -15.62 6.67 -14.31
CA ILE A 289 -15.57 5.21 -14.54
C ILE A 289 -16.23 4.87 -15.89
N SER A 290 -17.46 5.34 -16.10
CA SER A 290 -18.21 5.09 -17.36
C SER A 290 -17.46 5.56 -18.61
N LYS A 291 -16.72 6.68 -18.49
CA LYS A 291 -15.94 7.24 -19.60
C LYS A 291 -14.71 6.40 -19.96
N VAL A 292 -13.98 5.85 -18.97
CA VAL A 292 -12.68 5.21 -19.23
C VAL A 292 -12.73 3.69 -19.17
N ASN A 293 -13.72 3.12 -18.49
CA ASN A 293 -13.95 1.68 -18.38
C ASN A 293 -15.45 1.35 -18.29
N PRO A 294 -16.21 1.54 -19.37
CA PRO A 294 -17.66 1.32 -19.38
C PRO A 294 -18.07 -0.15 -19.19
N GLY A 295 -17.15 -1.09 -19.35
CA GLY A 295 -17.39 -2.53 -19.16
C GLY A 295 -17.28 -3.02 -17.74
N ALA A 296 -16.75 -2.22 -16.82
CA ALA A 296 -16.58 -2.63 -15.44
C ALA A 296 -17.91 -2.74 -14.69
N VAL A 297 -18.03 -3.76 -13.84
CA VAL A 297 -19.11 -3.85 -12.85
C VAL A 297 -18.85 -2.82 -11.75
N VAL A 298 -19.83 -1.96 -11.47
CA VAL A 298 -19.69 -0.90 -10.45
C VAL A 298 -20.46 -1.30 -9.19
N ILE A 299 -19.77 -1.32 -8.05
CA ILE A 299 -20.33 -1.61 -6.73
C ILE A 299 -20.24 -0.36 -5.86
N ASP A 300 -21.37 0.04 -5.29
CA ASP A 300 -21.40 1.10 -4.28
C ASP A 300 -21.09 0.51 -2.90
N ALA A 301 -20.25 1.19 -2.12
CA ALA A 301 -19.89 0.74 -0.80
C ALA A 301 -19.73 1.89 0.20
N ALA A 302 -20.09 1.62 1.44
CA ALA A 302 -19.84 2.44 2.61
C ALA A 302 -18.61 1.93 3.38
N SER A 303 -18.05 2.81 4.20
CA SER A 303 -16.96 2.47 5.13
C SER A 303 -17.35 2.90 6.55
N PRO A 304 -18.37 2.23 7.17
CA PRO A 304 -18.88 2.65 8.46
C PRO A 304 -17.83 2.48 9.57
N VAL A 305 -17.57 3.58 10.25
CA VAL A 305 -16.63 3.62 11.37
C VAL A 305 -17.32 3.12 12.64
N LYS A 306 -16.71 2.15 13.32
CA LYS A 306 -17.14 1.56 14.59
C LYS A 306 -16.05 1.71 15.64
N THR A 307 -16.42 1.70 16.92
CA THR A 307 -15.48 1.73 18.04
C THR A 307 -15.82 0.64 19.07
N GLU A 308 -14.81 0.10 19.74
CA GLU A 308 -15.01 -0.90 20.81
C GLU A 308 -15.77 -0.32 21.99
N ASN A 309 -15.43 0.89 22.39
CA ASN A 309 -16.03 1.51 23.56
C ASN A 309 -16.33 3.01 23.34
N PRO A 310 -17.55 3.35 22.94
CA PRO A 310 -17.95 4.74 22.75
C PRO A 310 -17.86 5.63 24.01
N SER A 311 -17.90 5.06 25.21
CA SER A 311 -17.82 5.82 26.47
C SER A 311 -16.46 6.48 26.70
N VAL A 312 -15.42 5.92 26.10
CA VAL A 312 -14.06 6.47 26.13
C VAL A 312 -13.95 7.74 25.27
N ILE A 313 -14.89 7.97 24.36
CA ILE A 313 -14.90 9.14 23.44
C ILE A 313 -15.86 10.21 23.92
N ARG A 314 -17.08 9.81 24.33
CA ARG A 314 -18.19 10.73 24.58
C ARG A 314 -17.85 11.77 25.66
N GLY A 315 -17.93 13.07 25.28
CA GLY A 315 -17.66 14.19 26.17
C GLY A 315 -16.22 14.34 26.65
N ARG A 316 -15.29 13.57 26.05
CA ARG A 316 -13.86 13.56 26.41
C ARG A 316 -13.04 14.46 25.48
N ARG A 317 -11.95 14.99 25.99
CA ARG A 317 -10.84 15.57 25.22
C ARG A 317 -9.99 14.39 24.73
N VAL A 318 -9.98 14.13 23.42
CA VAL A 318 -9.38 12.94 22.86
C VAL A 318 -8.14 13.24 22.01
N LEU A 319 -7.09 12.46 22.18
CA LEU A 319 -6.02 12.34 21.20
C LEU A 319 -6.40 11.29 20.18
N VAL A 320 -6.28 11.60 18.90
CA VAL A 320 -6.52 10.64 17.81
C VAL A 320 -5.19 10.20 17.24
N VAL A 321 -4.96 8.88 17.24
CA VAL A 321 -3.82 8.25 16.59
C VAL A 321 -4.31 7.55 15.33
N GLU A 322 -3.84 8.01 14.17
CA GLU A 322 -4.25 7.53 12.85
C GLU A 322 -3.14 6.71 12.18
N ASP A 323 -3.51 5.96 11.17
CA ASP A 323 -2.57 5.29 10.26
C ASP A 323 -1.61 6.31 9.61
N GLY A 324 -0.31 6.10 9.80
CA GLY A 324 0.75 6.99 9.33
C GLY A 324 0.75 7.19 7.82
N PRO A 325 0.82 6.14 6.98
CA PRO A 325 0.79 6.24 5.53
C PRO A 325 -0.42 6.99 4.96
N THR A 326 -1.59 6.82 5.54
CA THR A 326 -2.81 7.52 5.11
C THR A 326 -2.69 9.04 5.26
N LEU A 327 -2.08 9.50 6.35
CA LEU A 327 -1.88 10.93 6.63
C LEU A 327 -0.74 11.54 5.81
N THR A 328 0.36 10.81 5.64
CA THR A 328 1.56 11.32 4.98
C THR A 328 1.50 11.18 3.46
N HIS A 329 1.39 9.96 2.95
CA HIS A 329 1.36 9.67 1.50
C HIS A 329 -0.03 9.80 0.89
N GLY A 330 -1.08 9.49 1.66
CA GLY A 330 -2.47 9.62 1.21
C GLY A 330 -3.00 11.05 1.18
N GLU A 331 -2.28 12.02 1.77
CA GLU A 331 -2.67 13.42 1.89
C GLU A 331 -4.07 13.62 2.52
N MET A 332 -4.50 12.66 3.34
CA MET A 332 -5.81 12.71 4.00
C MET A 332 -5.73 13.55 5.28
N LYS A 333 -6.53 14.61 5.34
CA LYS A 333 -6.63 15.48 6.53
C LYS A 333 -7.48 14.89 7.65
N ILE A 334 -8.31 13.89 7.35
CA ILE A 334 -9.27 13.27 8.25
C ILE A 334 -9.26 11.77 8.04
N GLY A 335 -8.92 11.02 9.09
CA GLY A 335 -8.98 9.56 9.10
C GLY A 335 -10.19 9.03 9.89
N ALA A 336 -10.22 7.71 10.06
CA ALA A 336 -11.31 7.00 10.74
C ALA A 336 -11.46 7.42 12.22
N GLY A 337 -10.37 7.74 12.89
CA GLY A 337 -10.39 8.18 14.29
C GLY A 337 -11.04 9.54 14.48
N VAL A 338 -10.78 10.49 13.56
CA VAL A 338 -11.47 11.80 13.58
C VAL A 338 -12.96 11.64 13.32
N ILE A 339 -13.34 10.78 12.37
CA ILE A 339 -14.75 10.46 12.10
C ILE A 339 -15.40 9.85 13.34
N ALA A 340 -14.74 8.90 14.00
CA ALA A 340 -15.21 8.30 15.25
C ALA A 340 -15.35 9.35 16.37
N ALA A 341 -14.34 10.20 16.56
CA ALA A 341 -14.38 11.26 17.56
C ALA A 341 -15.62 12.16 17.40
N ARG A 342 -15.90 12.60 16.17
CA ARG A 342 -17.08 13.42 15.85
C ARG A 342 -18.38 12.65 16.03
N ARG A 343 -18.46 11.42 15.49
CA ARG A 343 -19.68 10.59 15.55
C ARG A 343 -20.09 10.22 16.96
N TYR A 344 -19.11 9.91 17.82
CA TYR A 344 -19.37 9.50 19.20
C TYR A 344 -19.30 10.65 20.22
N GLY A 345 -19.18 11.89 19.76
CA GLY A 345 -19.36 13.11 20.56
C GLY A 345 -18.18 13.41 21.49
N ALA A 346 -16.95 13.36 20.98
CA ALA A 346 -15.79 13.95 21.67
C ALA A 346 -16.01 15.44 21.90
N SER A 347 -15.62 15.93 23.07
CA SER A 347 -15.71 17.37 23.39
C SER A 347 -14.65 18.19 22.67
N GLN A 348 -13.48 17.58 22.42
CA GLN A 348 -12.35 18.25 21.77
C GLN A 348 -11.39 17.22 21.17
N LEU A 349 -10.84 17.52 19.98
CA LEU A 349 -9.64 16.86 19.45
C LEU A 349 -8.41 17.59 20.00
N VAL A 350 -7.53 16.86 20.68
CA VAL A 350 -6.32 17.43 21.27
C VAL A 350 -5.19 17.43 20.24
N ASP A 351 -4.59 18.59 20.03
CA ASP A 351 -3.43 18.74 19.14
C ASP A 351 -2.18 18.12 19.78
N PRO A 352 -1.53 17.10 19.16
CA PRO A 352 -0.35 16.49 19.71
C PRO A 352 0.93 17.34 19.57
N ARG A 353 0.97 18.32 18.68
CA ARG A 353 2.19 19.08 18.33
C ARG A 353 2.95 19.69 19.53
N PRO A 354 2.29 20.21 20.57
CA PRO A 354 3.02 20.69 21.77
C PRO A 354 3.76 19.60 22.56
N PHE A 355 3.45 18.33 22.32
CA PHE A 355 3.90 17.19 23.11
C PHE A 355 4.79 16.21 22.33
N ILE A 356 4.97 16.45 21.01
CA ILE A 356 5.76 15.56 20.14
C ILE A 356 7.23 15.55 20.54
N VAL A 357 7.84 14.36 20.47
CA VAL A 357 9.25 14.14 20.77
C VAL A 357 9.95 13.34 19.67
N GLY A 358 11.28 13.44 19.61
CA GLY A 358 12.10 12.64 18.71
C GLY A 358 11.80 12.84 17.24
N LYS A 359 11.75 11.76 16.47
CA LYS A 359 11.53 11.79 15.02
C LYS A 359 10.15 12.30 14.60
N LEU A 360 9.16 12.30 15.48
CA LEU A 360 7.84 12.88 15.18
C LEU A 360 7.92 14.39 14.89
N VAL A 361 8.90 15.10 15.48
CA VAL A 361 9.15 16.51 15.17
C VAL A 361 9.50 16.73 13.70
N GLU A 362 10.30 15.85 13.13
CA GLU A 362 10.67 15.89 11.71
C GLU A 362 9.47 15.54 10.83
N THR A 363 8.68 14.55 11.22
CA THR A 363 7.45 14.17 10.50
C THR A 363 6.50 15.35 10.36
N PHE A 364 6.18 16.05 11.45
CA PHE A 364 5.29 17.22 11.40
C PHE A 364 5.91 18.42 10.65
N ARG A 365 7.23 18.49 10.57
CA ARG A 365 7.91 19.51 9.73
C ARG A 365 7.80 19.18 8.25
N THR A 366 7.98 17.91 7.89
CA THR A 366 7.91 17.42 6.51
C THR A 366 6.48 17.44 5.98
N TYR A 367 5.50 17.14 6.83
CA TYR A 367 4.08 17.07 6.49
C TYR A 367 3.25 18.07 7.32
N PRO A 368 3.36 19.39 7.04
CA PRO A 368 2.70 20.43 7.84
C PRO A 368 1.16 20.39 7.74
N GLU A 369 0.63 19.72 6.71
CA GLU A 369 -0.80 19.56 6.48
C GLU A 369 -1.46 18.50 7.38
N ILE A 370 -0.68 17.70 8.13
CA ILE A 370 -1.22 16.82 9.17
C ILE A 370 -2.00 17.68 10.17
N GLY A 371 -3.29 17.37 10.33
CA GLY A 371 -4.19 18.11 11.22
C GLY A 371 -3.91 17.86 12.71
N THR A 372 -4.94 17.95 13.52
CA THR A 372 -4.88 17.69 14.98
C THR A 372 -4.93 16.19 15.28
N VAL A 373 -4.06 15.41 14.64
CA VAL A 373 -3.97 13.96 14.77
C VAL A 373 -2.51 13.55 14.90
N LEU A 374 -2.24 12.39 15.49
CA LEU A 374 -0.92 11.83 15.64
C LEU A 374 -0.76 10.66 14.66
N PRO A 375 0.18 10.73 13.69
CA PRO A 375 0.45 9.57 12.84
C PRO A 375 1.12 8.46 13.64
N ALA A 376 0.61 7.24 13.55
CA ALA A 376 1.29 6.06 14.06
C ALA A 376 2.44 5.75 13.12
N MET A 377 3.66 6.02 13.57
CA MET A 377 4.88 5.76 12.81
C MET A 377 5.90 5.06 13.71
N GLY A 378 6.61 4.07 13.16
CA GLY A 378 7.62 3.36 13.95
C GLY A 378 8.41 2.34 13.16
N TYR A 379 9.47 2.77 12.47
CA TYR A 379 10.41 1.87 11.80
C TYR A 379 11.42 1.20 12.75
N GLY A 380 11.39 1.52 14.05
CA GLY A 380 12.32 0.96 15.02
C GLY A 380 11.97 1.26 16.47
N ARG A 381 12.66 0.57 17.40
CA ARG A 381 12.41 0.67 18.86
C ARG A 381 12.43 2.10 19.40
N GLN A 382 13.28 2.97 18.86
CA GLN A 382 13.36 4.37 19.31
C GLN A 382 12.12 5.16 18.91
N GLN A 383 11.62 4.97 17.69
CA GLN A 383 10.41 5.65 17.20
C GLN A 383 9.16 5.20 17.97
N LEU A 384 9.06 3.90 18.31
CA LEU A 384 8.01 3.40 19.21
C LEU A 384 8.04 4.07 20.58
N ARG A 385 9.22 4.28 21.16
CA ARG A 385 9.38 5.02 22.43
C ARG A 385 8.97 6.49 22.27
N ASP A 386 9.29 7.11 21.14
CA ASP A 386 8.90 8.49 20.86
C ASP A 386 7.39 8.61 20.70
N LEU A 387 6.74 7.64 20.03
CA LEU A 387 5.28 7.56 19.92
C LEU A 387 4.62 7.37 21.29
N GLU A 388 5.09 6.41 22.10
CA GLU A 388 4.62 6.15 23.47
C GLU A 388 4.73 7.40 24.36
N ARG A 389 5.89 8.07 24.34
CA ARG A 389 6.12 9.30 25.11
C ARG A 389 5.20 10.42 24.65
N THR A 390 5.05 10.61 23.35
CA THR A 390 4.16 11.64 22.79
C THR A 390 2.73 11.41 23.23
N ILE A 391 2.21 10.17 23.12
CA ILE A 391 0.85 9.82 23.54
C ILE A 391 0.67 10.08 25.05
N ASN A 392 1.60 9.60 25.87
CA ASN A 392 1.48 9.71 27.34
C ASN A 392 1.67 11.15 27.83
N ASN A 393 2.48 11.97 27.16
CA ASN A 393 2.68 13.38 27.50
C ASN A 393 1.55 14.28 27.03
N THR A 394 0.77 13.88 26.01
CA THR A 394 -0.33 14.69 25.49
C THR A 394 -1.40 14.89 26.57
N ASP A 395 -1.76 16.16 26.86
CA ASP A 395 -2.78 16.50 27.85
C ASP A 395 -4.19 16.21 27.29
N CYS A 396 -4.62 14.97 27.39
CA CYS A 396 -5.92 14.47 26.93
C CYS A 396 -6.54 13.49 27.94
N ASP A 397 -7.86 13.32 27.88
CA ASP A 397 -8.59 12.44 28.79
C ASP A 397 -8.56 10.97 28.31
N SER A 398 -8.42 10.76 27.01
CA SER A 398 -8.39 9.43 26.40
C SER A 398 -7.78 9.45 25.00
N VAL A 399 -7.50 8.25 24.46
CA VAL A 399 -6.83 8.05 23.17
C VAL A 399 -7.71 7.18 22.27
N ILE A 400 -7.94 7.64 21.05
CA ILE A 400 -8.58 6.89 19.98
C ILE A 400 -7.48 6.28 19.11
N ILE A 401 -7.44 4.96 19.01
CA ILE A 401 -6.51 4.21 18.18
C ILE A 401 -7.22 3.83 16.88
N ALA A 402 -6.87 4.48 15.78
CA ALA A 402 -7.46 4.27 14.47
C ALA A 402 -6.44 3.73 13.45
N THR A 403 -5.47 2.97 13.95
CA THR A 403 -4.56 2.19 13.13
C THR A 403 -5.04 0.73 13.02
N PRO A 404 -4.67 -0.01 11.96
CA PRO A 404 -5.04 -1.41 11.81
C PRO A 404 -4.52 -2.31 12.93
N ILE A 405 -3.38 -1.98 13.55
CA ILE A 405 -2.78 -2.75 14.64
C ILE A 405 -3.31 -2.32 16.01
N ASP A 406 -3.16 -3.21 16.97
CA ASP A 406 -3.41 -2.89 18.38
C ASP A 406 -2.15 -2.29 19.05
N LEU A 407 -2.09 -0.97 19.08
CA LEU A 407 -0.96 -0.25 19.70
C LEU A 407 -0.74 -0.63 21.19
N ASN A 408 -1.78 -1.02 21.93
CA ASN A 408 -1.64 -1.43 23.34
C ASN A 408 -0.79 -2.70 23.51
N ARG A 409 -0.55 -3.46 22.45
CA ARG A 409 0.34 -4.64 22.46
C ARG A 409 1.81 -4.28 22.27
N ILE A 410 2.07 -3.10 21.71
CA ILE A 410 3.43 -2.69 21.27
C ILE A 410 4.00 -1.62 22.19
N ILE A 411 3.14 -0.71 22.67
CA ILE A 411 3.52 0.39 23.56
C ILE A 411 2.59 0.45 24.77
N ASN A 412 3.09 1.03 25.87
CA ASN A 412 2.33 1.17 27.11
C ASN A 412 1.61 2.52 27.18
N ILE A 413 0.32 2.53 26.79
CA ILE A 413 -0.51 3.74 26.87
C ILE A 413 -1.17 3.81 28.26
N GLN A 414 -0.84 4.87 29.03
CA GLN A 414 -1.30 5.06 30.41
C GLN A 414 -2.70 5.70 30.52
N LYS A 415 -3.34 5.97 29.41
CA LYS A 415 -4.66 6.61 29.35
C LYS A 415 -5.72 5.60 28.88
N PRO A 416 -7.02 5.84 29.19
CA PRO A 416 -8.08 5.04 28.60
C PRO A 416 -8.01 5.09 27.06
N THR A 417 -8.04 3.91 26.43
CA THR A 417 -7.98 3.77 24.97
C THR A 417 -9.25 3.14 24.42
N THR A 418 -9.56 3.45 23.18
CA THR A 418 -10.52 2.68 22.39
C THR A 418 -10.02 2.54 20.95
N ARG A 419 -10.20 1.34 20.38
CA ARG A 419 -9.88 1.10 18.97
C ARG A 419 -11.05 1.46 18.09
N VAL A 420 -10.70 1.89 16.89
CA VAL A 420 -11.65 2.21 15.82
C VAL A 420 -11.43 1.23 14.68
N TYR A 421 -12.53 0.67 14.19
CA TYR A 421 -12.57 -0.25 13.06
C TYR A 421 -13.41 0.34 11.94
N TYR A 422 -13.08 -0.05 10.73
CA TYR A 422 -13.87 0.22 9.54
C TYR A 422 -13.79 -0.97 8.60
N ASP A 423 -14.95 -1.39 8.11
CA ASP A 423 -15.07 -2.51 7.19
C ASP A 423 -15.82 -2.04 5.95
N LEU A 424 -15.58 -2.70 4.83
CA LEU A 424 -16.35 -2.48 3.61
C LEU A 424 -17.77 -3.00 3.81
N GLN A 425 -18.75 -2.17 3.47
CA GLN A 425 -20.15 -2.55 3.43
C GLN A 425 -20.72 -2.20 2.06
N GLU A 426 -20.97 -3.21 1.24
CA GLU A 426 -21.61 -3.05 -0.06
C GLU A 426 -23.03 -2.55 0.08
N ILE A 427 -23.50 -1.71 -0.85
CA ILE A 427 -24.84 -1.13 -0.83
C ILE A 427 -25.58 -1.53 -2.11
N GLY A 428 -26.62 -2.33 -1.95
CA GLY A 428 -27.42 -2.82 -3.08
C GLY A 428 -26.75 -3.92 -3.87
N TYR A 429 -27.11 -4.01 -5.13
CA TYR A 429 -26.60 -5.00 -6.09
C TYR A 429 -26.08 -4.30 -7.34
N PRO A 430 -25.03 -4.83 -8.02
CA PRO A 430 -24.28 -6.05 -7.64
C PRO A 430 -23.45 -5.86 -6.36
N ASP A 431 -23.15 -6.96 -5.67
CA ASP A 431 -22.25 -6.98 -4.52
C ASP A 431 -21.02 -7.89 -4.75
N LEU A 432 -20.07 -7.88 -3.84
CA LEU A 432 -18.85 -8.70 -3.97
C LEU A 432 -19.15 -10.20 -3.89
N THR A 433 -20.17 -10.61 -3.16
CA THR A 433 -20.54 -12.03 -3.05
C THR A 433 -20.98 -12.56 -4.40
N GLN A 434 -21.87 -11.85 -5.08
CA GLN A 434 -22.32 -12.21 -6.43
C GLN A 434 -21.14 -12.26 -7.43
N VAL A 435 -20.30 -11.23 -7.46
CA VAL A 435 -19.15 -11.18 -8.37
C VAL A 435 -18.18 -12.34 -8.12
N LEU A 436 -17.93 -12.67 -6.86
CA LEU A 436 -17.05 -13.78 -6.50
C LEU A 436 -17.66 -15.14 -6.84
N ASP A 437 -18.98 -15.31 -6.68
CA ASP A 437 -19.68 -16.54 -7.09
C ASP A 437 -19.56 -16.77 -8.60
N GLU A 438 -19.87 -15.76 -9.40
CA GLU A 438 -19.73 -15.82 -10.86
C GLU A 438 -18.28 -16.11 -11.30
N PHE A 439 -17.29 -15.52 -10.59
CA PHE A 439 -15.87 -15.78 -10.82
C PHE A 439 -15.51 -17.25 -10.50
N LEU A 440 -15.92 -17.77 -9.35
CA LEU A 440 -15.60 -19.12 -8.90
C LEU A 440 -16.23 -20.19 -9.80
N GLU A 441 -17.48 -19.97 -10.25
CA GLU A 441 -18.17 -20.84 -11.21
C GLU A 441 -17.45 -20.83 -12.58
N ARG A 442 -17.11 -19.64 -13.11
CA ARG A 442 -16.36 -19.50 -14.37
C ARG A 442 -15.01 -20.22 -14.31
N LYS A 443 -14.33 -20.19 -13.17
CA LYS A 443 -13.04 -20.88 -12.95
C LYS A 443 -13.20 -22.34 -12.55
N LYS A 444 -14.42 -22.85 -12.36
CA LYS A 444 -14.73 -24.22 -11.92
C LYS A 444 -14.06 -24.60 -10.59
N ILE A 445 -13.96 -23.64 -9.68
CA ILE A 445 -13.41 -23.84 -8.33
C ILE A 445 -14.49 -24.39 -7.41
N ILE A 446 -15.71 -23.95 -7.61
CA ILE A 446 -16.93 -24.47 -6.98
C ILE A 446 -17.89 -24.95 -8.08
N SER A 447 -18.74 -25.93 -7.73
CA SER A 447 -19.79 -26.49 -8.62
C SER A 447 -21.13 -25.85 -8.32
#